data_71a5ab765ffc2c4f9fdb59f09d9a6dc9
#
_entry.id   71a5ab765ffc2c4f9fdb59f09d9a6dc9
#
_cell.length_a   1.000
_cell.length_b   1.000
_cell.length_c   1.000
_cell.angle_alpha   90.00
_cell.angle_beta   90.00
_cell.angle_gamma   90.00
#
_symmetry.space_group_name_H-M   'P 1'
#
loop_
_entity.id
_entity.type
_entity.pdbx_description
1 polymer ?
#
loop_
_entity_poly.entity_id
_entity_poly.type
_entity_poly.pdbx_seq_one_letter_code
_entity_poly.pdbx_strand_id
1 'polypeptide(L)'
;MGTTNWIPYLKNEKYLSYHGFKDKKPYLCTQMFGHYCPRHNDRRNQMNITRLTKPIIKLAAILIMTVLLLVSCDTVFDIHPYDTRITGATNINQNNIATIEKTCAGRDTVRIAFISDSHQWYNDLEAIIDDINRRDSIDFVVHLGDITDFGSTQEYLWTRKKMERLNKPHVVMQGNHDCLGTGNEAYAKMYGNNDFSFVAGRIKIVCLNTNAIEYDYSEPIPDFDFMEREAIADTTVFDRTIVCMHAAPFSEQFNNNVVKPFNYYITQFPGLQFCMYGHGHHTEEHDFFGNGVIYYEVASASKREYRIFVITPKGYSNEVVRL
;
A
#
# COMPACT_ATOMS: atom_id res chain seq x y z
N MET A 1 23.10 -35.56 21.47
CA MET A 1 23.39 -35.42 22.91
C MET A 1 23.48 -33.93 23.23
N GLY A 2 22.66 -33.45 24.19
CA GLY A 2 22.73 -32.11 24.80
C GLY A 2 21.64 -31.18 24.23
N THR A 3 20.59 -31.04 24.77
CA THR A 3 19.81 -30.69 25.99
C THR A 3 19.31 -29.26 25.91
N THR A 4 18.03 -29.22 25.80
CA THR A 4 17.10 -28.09 25.96
C THR A 4 17.25 -27.41 27.34
N ASN A 5 17.21 -26.08 27.38
CA ASN A 5 16.90 -25.37 28.61
C ASN A 5 15.80 -24.34 28.37
N TRP A 6 14.65 -24.61 28.97
CA TRP A 6 13.55 -23.67 29.20
C TRP A 6 13.79 -22.95 30.54
N ILE A 7 13.59 -21.64 30.56
CA ILE A 7 13.49 -20.86 31.80
C ILE A 7 12.15 -20.12 31.75
N PRO A 8 11.32 -20.25 32.81
CA PRO A 8 10.01 -19.58 32.88
C PRO A 8 10.15 -18.19 33.54
N TYR A 9 9.43 -17.20 33.04
CA TYR A 9 9.30 -15.91 33.70
C TYR A 9 8.06 -15.85 34.57
N LEU A 10 8.32 -15.51 35.83
CA LEU A 10 7.38 -15.39 36.94
C LEU A 10 6.60 -14.08 36.87
N LYS A 11 5.33 -14.22 37.32
CA LYS A 11 4.37 -13.18 37.71
C LYS A 11 4.99 -12.15 38.67
N ASN A 12 4.55 -10.91 38.55
CA ASN A 12 4.47 -9.99 39.66
C ASN A 12 3.19 -9.15 39.58
N GLU A 13 2.24 -9.54 40.41
CA GLU A 13 1.10 -8.72 40.78
C GLU A 13 1.56 -7.68 41.83
N LYS A 14 1.14 -6.44 41.70
CA LYS A 14 1.13 -5.47 42.81
C LYS A 14 -0.27 -4.90 42.96
N TYR A 15 -0.89 -5.35 44.05
CA TYR A 15 -2.03 -4.74 44.68
C TYR A 15 -1.71 -3.33 45.18
N LEU A 16 -2.61 -2.40 44.96
CA LEU A 16 -2.70 -1.17 45.74
C LEU A 16 -4.11 -1.03 46.31
N SER A 17 -4.17 -1.22 47.62
CA SER A 17 -5.31 -0.97 48.49
C SER A 17 -5.52 0.52 48.68
N TYR A 18 -6.78 0.97 48.63
CA TYR A 18 -7.16 2.24 49.23
C TYR A 18 -8.17 2.02 50.33
N HIS A 19 -7.76 2.42 51.53
CA HIS A 19 -8.53 2.48 52.74
C HIS A 19 -9.50 3.67 52.74
N GLY A 20 -10.62 3.42 53.38
CA GLY A 20 -11.78 4.16 53.67
C GLY A 20 -11.67 5.50 54.38
N PHE A 21 -12.78 6.15 54.37
CA PHE A 21 -13.16 7.12 55.38
C PHE A 21 -14.64 6.98 55.69
N LYS A 22 -14.89 6.78 57.02
CA LYS A 22 -16.18 6.73 57.68
C LYS A 22 -16.62 8.13 58.12
N ASP A 23 -17.94 8.28 58.17
CA ASP A 23 -18.75 9.04 59.12
C ASP A 23 -18.61 10.57 59.20
N LYS A 24 -19.76 11.23 59.08
CA LYS A 24 -20.41 11.98 60.16
C LYS A 24 -21.71 12.63 59.67
N LYS A 25 -22.80 12.24 60.36
CA LYS A 25 -24.00 13.10 60.53
C LYS A 25 -23.72 14.21 61.56
N PRO A 26 -24.43 15.28 61.51
CA PRO A 26 -25.08 15.73 62.73
C PRO A 26 -26.55 16.13 62.60
N TYR A 27 -27.14 16.04 63.72
CA TYR A 27 -28.48 16.26 64.22
C TYR A 27 -28.92 17.73 64.36
N LEU A 28 -30.24 17.85 64.62
CA LEU A 28 -30.98 18.83 65.33
C LEU A 28 -31.41 20.09 64.52
N CYS A 29 -32.61 20.61 64.65
CA CYS A 29 -33.51 20.80 65.79
C CYS A 29 -34.92 21.22 65.33
N THR A 30 -35.92 20.59 65.89
CA THR A 30 -37.09 21.01 66.68
C THR A 30 -37.95 22.21 66.27
N GLN A 31 -39.25 21.88 66.18
CA GLN A 31 -40.47 22.57 66.74
C GLN A 31 -40.94 23.85 66.03
N MET A 32 -42.17 23.99 65.71
CA MET A 32 -43.45 23.98 66.30
C MET A 32 -44.56 24.40 65.33
N PHE A 33 -45.74 24.04 65.70
CA PHE A 33 -47.08 24.48 65.32
C PHE A 33 -47.82 23.67 64.25
N GLY A 34 -48.82 23.08 64.82
CA GLY A 34 -49.84 22.27 64.21
C GLY A 34 -50.85 23.07 63.37
N HIS A 35 -51.56 22.35 62.64
CA HIS A 35 -52.99 22.22 62.52
C HIS A 35 -53.40 21.48 61.21
N TYR A 36 -54.26 20.51 61.44
CA TYR A 36 -55.33 19.98 60.60
C TYR A 36 -54.97 19.29 59.27
N CYS A 37 -55.16 18.01 59.33
CA CYS A 37 -55.32 17.10 58.16
C CYS A 37 -56.74 17.19 57.58
N PRO A 38 -56.93 17.04 56.32
CA PRO A 38 -57.86 16.04 55.86
C PRO A 38 -57.17 15.02 54.94
N ARG A 39 -57.35 13.76 55.27
CA ARG A 39 -57.06 12.61 54.45
C ARG A 39 -57.83 12.73 53.13
N HIS A 40 -57.12 12.83 51.99
CA HIS A 40 -57.65 12.45 50.67
C HIS A 40 -56.82 11.33 50.10
N ASN A 41 -57.53 10.28 49.86
CA ASN A 41 -57.05 8.98 49.41
C ASN A 41 -56.76 9.00 47.94
N ASP A 42 -55.51 9.27 47.58
CA ASP A 42 -55.10 9.33 46.14
C ASP A 42 -53.88 8.43 45.84
N ARG A 43 -53.77 7.30 46.58
CA ARG A 43 -52.69 6.33 46.33
C ARG A 43 -53.01 5.23 45.35
N ARG A 44 -54.23 5.18 44.77
CA ARG A 44 -54.57 4.08 43.85
C ARG A 44 -54.33 4.33 42.38
N ASN A 45 -54.20 5.56 41.92
CA ASN A 45 -54.00 5.84 40.49
C ASN A 45 -52.54 6.02 40.06
N GLN A 46 -51.60 6.31 40.98
CA GLN A 46 -50.19 6.42 40.59
C GLN A 46 -49.45 5.09 40.44
N MET A 47 -49.94 4.02 41.07
CA MET A 47 -49.29 2.70 41.00
C MET A 47 -49.56 1.93 39.68
N ASN A 48 -50.57 2.27 38.89
CA ASN A 48 -50.90 1.58 37.68
C ASN A 48 -50.17 2.13 36.45
N ILE A 49 -49.83 3.40 36.43
CA ILE A 49 -49.14 4.04 35.28
C ILE A 49 -47.68 3.61 35.24
N THR A 50 -46.99 3.54 36.39
CA THR A 50 -45.58 3.12 36.48
C THR A 50 -45.38 1.62 36.25
N ARG A 51 -46.41 0.78 36.42
CA ARG A 51 -46.34 -0.66 36.12
C ARG A 51 -46.51 -0.96 34.63
N LEU A 52 -47.27 -0.15 33.89
CA LEU A 52 -47.47 -0.30 32.46
C LEU A 52 -46.37 0.36 31.61
N THR A 53 -45.75 1.43 32.09
CA THR A 53 -44.71 2.15 31.34
C THR A 53 -43.39 1.42 31.34
N LYS A 54 -43.03 0.68 32.40
CA LYS A 54 -41.75 -0.08 32.44
C LYS A 54 -41.62 -1.14 31.33
N PRO A 55 -42.61 -2.00 31.04
CA PRO A 55 -42.50 -2.96 29.94
C PRO A 55 -42.51 -2.29 28.57
N ILE A 56 -43.25 -1.18 28.43
CA ILE A 56 -43.29 -0.43 27.13
C ILE A 56 -41.92 0.21 26.85
N ILE A 57 -41.28 0.83 27.87
CA ILE A 57 -39.93 1.39 27.74
C ILE A 57 -38.90 0.32 27.43
N LYS A 58 -39.00 -0.86 28.07
CA LYS A 58 -38.12 -1.99 27.76
C LYS A 58 -38.31 -2.49 26.32
N LEU A 59 -39.56 -2.62 25.86
CA LEU A 59 -39.87 -3.05 24.50
C LEU A 59 -39.39 -2.02 23.47
N ALA A 60 -39.57 -0.72 23.72
CA ALA A 60 -39.06 0.35 22.89
C ALA A 60 -37.52 0.37 22.84
N ALA A 61 -36.85 0.16 23.98
CA ALA A 61 -35.40 0.06 24.03
C ALA A 61 -34.86 -1.17 23.26
N ILE A 62 -35.52 -2.31 23.36
CA ILE A 62 -35.19 -3.52 22.61
C ILE A 62 -35.40 -3.25 21.11
N LEU A 63 -36.51 -2.64 20.74
CA LEU A 63 -36.82 -2.33 19.34
C LEU A 63 -35.79 -1.35 18.74
N ILE A 64 -35.43 -0.31 19.48
CA ILE A 64 -34.40 0.68 19.08
C ILE A 64 -33.04 -0.04 18.95
N MET A 65 -32.68 -0.90 19.89
CA MET A 65 -31.42 -1.65 19.84
C MET A 65 -31.40 -2.63 18.68
N THR A 66 -32.53 -3.29 18.38
CA THR A 66 -32.67 -4.17 17.19
C THR A 66 -32.56 -3.39 15.88
N VAL A 67 -33.20 -2.22 15.81
CA VAL A 67 -33.09 -1.35 14.62
C VAL A 67 -31.65 -0.84 14.46
N LEU A 68 -30.98 -0.43 15.53
CA LEU A 68 -29.57 -0.02 15.49
C LEU A 68 -28.64 -1.17 15.05
N LEU A 69 -28.91 -2.41 15.49
CA LEU A 69 -28.17 -3.58 15.05
C LEU A 69 -28.44 -3.91 13.57
N LEU A 70 -29.66 -3.74 13.07
CA LEU A 70 -30.00 -3.99 11.68
C LEU A 70 -29.45 -2.91 10.74
N VAL A 71 -29.38 -1.66 11.17
CA VAL A 71 -28.79 -0.56 10.38
C VAL A 71 -27.25 -0.57 10.44
N SER A 72 -26.66 -1.18 11.46
CA SER A 72 -25.19 -1.29 11.58
C SER A 72 -24.57 -2.33 10.65
N CYS A 73 -25.36 -3.19 10.01
CA CYS A 73 -24.80 -4.24 9.15
C CYS A 73 -24.44 -3.79 7.73
N ASP A 74 -25.01 -2.70 7.23
CA ASP A 74 -24.78 -2.27 5.84
C ASP A 74 -23.41 -1.60 5.61
N THR A 75 -22.73 -1.14 6.66
CA THR A 75 -21.43 -0.44 6.53
C THR A 75 -20.23 -1.28 6.98
N VAL A 76 -20.45 -2.42 7.64
CA VAL A 76 -19.37 -3.26 8.19
C VAL A 76 -18.79 -4.22 7.13
N PHE A 77 -19.50 -4.46 6.03
CA PHE A 77 -19.12 -5.39 4.96
C PHE A 77 -19.11 -4.72 3.57
N ASP A 78 -18.74 -3.46 3.50
CA ASP A 78 -18.66 -2.74 2.21
C ASP A 78 -17.41 -3.14 1.39
N ILE A 79 -16.54 -3.98 1.95
CA ILE A 79 -15.36 -4.52 1.28
C ILE A 79 -15.65 -5.97 0.90
N HIS A 80 -16.01 -6.18 -0.37
CA HIS A 80 -16.15 -7.53 -0.91
C HIS A 80 -14.83 -7.96 -1.54
N PRO A 81 -14.28 -9.14 -1.21
CA PRO A 81 -12.99 -9.60 -1.75
C PRO A 81 -12.93 -9.64 -3.28
N TYR A 82 -14.07 -9.81 -3.94
CA TYR A 82 -14.21 -9.83 -5.40
C TYR A 82 -14.76 -8.51 -5.98
N ASP A 83 -14.69 -7.42 -5.23
CA ASP A 83 -15.12 -6.11 -5.76
C ASP A 83 -14.01 -5.53 -6.64
N THR A 84 -14.28 -5.33 -7.91
CA THR A 84 -13.37 -4.72 -8.89
C THR A 84 -13.79 -3.32 -9.31
N ARG A 85 -14.64 -2.67 -8.53
CA ARG A 85 -15.12 -1.30 -8.80
C ARG A 85 -14.07 -0.28 -8.40
N ILE A 86 -13.28 0.17 -9.36
CA ILE A 86 -12.35 1.27 -9.16
C ILE A 86 -13.12 2.59 -9.24
N THR A 87 -13.08 3.37 -8.18
CA THR A 87 -13.63 4.72 -8.13
C THR A 87 -12.52 5.76 -8.25
N GLY A 88 -12.77 6.87 -8.95
CA GLY A 88 -11.78 7.94 -9.13
C GLY A 88 -10.89 7.73 -10.36
N ALA A 89 -9.60 8.10 -10.27
CA ALA A 89 -8.68 8.08 -11.40
C ALA A 89 -8.43 6.67 -11.93
N THR A 90 -8.39 6.54 -13.25
CA THR A 90 -8.06 5.32 -14.01
C THR A 90 -7.01 5.64 -15.08
N ASN A 91 -6.38 4.60 -15.66
CA ASN A 91 -5.30 4.75 -16.64
C ASN A 91 -4.17 5.68 -16.14
N ILE A 92 -3.83 5.56 -14.86
CA ILE A 92 -2.92 6.48 -14.17
C ILE A 92 -1.54 6.47 -14.84
N ASN A 93 -1.01 5.29 -15.16
CA ASN A 93 0.29 5.20 -15.82
C ASN A 93 0.29 5.94 -17.16
N GLN A 94 -0.71 5.71 -18.02
CA GLN A 94 -0.78 6.36 -19.32
C GLN A 94 -0.84 7.89 -19.21
N ASN A 95 -1.63 8.42 -18.27
CA ASN A 95 -1.76 9.86 -18.06
C ASN A 95 -0.45 10.48 -17.53
N ASN A 96 0.21 9.79 -16.61
CA ASN A 96 1.48 10.23 -16.05
C ASN A 96 2.64 10.09 -17.04
N ILE A 97 2.67 9.03 -17.85
CA ILE A 97 3.62 8.85 -18.95
C ILE A 97 3.56 10.03 -19.91
N ALA A 98 2.37 10.42 -20.37
CA ALA A 98 2.22 11.58 -21.24
C ALA A 98 2.76 12.87 -20.60
N THR A 99 2.64 13.01 -19.28
CA THR A 99 3.22 14.13 -18.52
C THR A 99 4.73 14.03 -18.44
N ILE A 100 5.30 12.84 -18.16
CA ILE A 100 6.74 12.58 -18.09
C ILE A 100 7.40 12.88 -19.44
N GLU A 101 6.85 12.32 -20.52
CA GLU A 101 7.36 12.52 -21.88
C GLU A 101 7.40 14.00 -22.24
N LYS A 102 6.33 14.74 -21.93
CA LYS A 102 6.24 16.16 -22.17
C LYS A 102 7.24 16.98 -21.34
N THR A 103 7.37 16.68 -20.04
CA THR A 103 8.24 17.47 -19.13
C THR A 103 9.71 17.16 -19.30
N CYS A 104 10.04 15.95 -19.75
CA CYS A 104 11.40 15.52 -20.01
C CYS A 104 11.83 15.75 -21.47
N ALA A 105 10.94 16.20 -22.36
CA ALA A 105 11.24 16.39 -23.79
C ALA A 105 12.50 17.24 -23.99
N GLY A 106 13.44 16.75 -24.83
CA GLY A 106 14.68 17.43 -25.16
C GLY A 106 15.73 17.47 -24.04
N ARG A 107 15.49 16.78 -22.92
CA ARG A 107 16.46 16.71 -21.82
C ARG A 107 17.43 15.56 -22.00
N ASP A 108 18.71 15.81 -21.76
CA ASP A 108 19.77 14.78 -21.78
C ASP A 108 20.01 14.16 -20.41
N THR A 109 19.55 14.83 -19.36
CA THR A 109 19.69 14.35 -17.96
C THR A 109 18.32 14.21 -17.34
N VAL A 110 18.07 13.06 -16.74
CA VAL A 110 16.83 12.72 -16.05
C VAL A 110 17.14 12.16 -14.67
N ARG A 111 16.34 12.55 -13.66
CA ARG A 111 16.46 12.07 -12.29
C ARG A 111 15.20 11.33 -11.91
N ILE A 112 15.36 10.05 -11.57
CA ILE A 112 14.28 9.13 -11.29
C ILE A 112 14.39 8.66 -9.84
N ALA A 113 13.30 8.73 -9.07
CA ALA A 113 13.21 8.04 -7.79
C ALA A 113 12.51 6.70 -7.97
N PHE A 114 13.10 5.65 -7.41
CA PHE A 114 12.55 4.29 -7.42
C PHE A 114 12.15 3.91 -6.00
N ILE A 115 10.89 3.51 -5.83
CA ILE A 115 10.32 2.97 -4.59
C ILE A 115 9.73 1.59 -4.89
N SER A 116 9.57 0.74 -3.88
CA SER A 116 9.04 -0.61 -4.05
C SER A 116 8.33 -1.12 -2.79
N ASP A 117 7.55 -2.17 -2.97
CA ASP A 117 7.05 -3.03 -1.90
C ASP A 117 6.43 -2.21 -0.76
N SER A 118 5.46 -1.36 -1.11
CA SER A 118 4.81 -0.48 -0.14
C SER A 118 3.76 -1.20 0.70
N HIS A 119 3.13 -2.24 0.15
CA HIS A 119 2.16 -3.05 0.88
C HIS A 119 1.21 -2.19 1.74
N GLN A 120 0.97 -2.56 2.98
CA GLN A 120 0.21 -1.78 3.96
C GLN A 120 1.08 -0.83 4.81
N TRP A 121 2.35 -0.60 4.45
CA TRP A 121 3.25 0.33 5.13
C TRP A 121 2.96 1.78 4.76
N TYR A 122 1.67 2.18 4.86
CA TYR A 122 1.19 3.47 4.39
C TYR A 122 1.88 4.67 5.02
N ASN A 123 2.24 4.61 6.32
CA ASN A 123 2.91 5.71 7.00
C ASN A 123 4.37 5.86 6.54
N ASP A 124 5.01 4.73 6.23
CA ASP A 124 6.39 4.72 5.75
C ASP A 124 6.44 5.20 4.28
N LEU A 125 5.49 4.76 3.46
CA LEU A 125 5.29 5.28 2.12
C LEU A 125 5.04 6.80 2.12
N GLU A 126 4.21 7.31 3.04
CA GLU A 126 3.98 8.75 3.18
C GLU A 126 5.26 9.50 3.55
N ALA A 127 6.09 8.96 4.45
CA ALA A 127 7.37 9.57 4.79
C ALA A 127 8.32 9.65 3.58
N ILE A 128 8.37 8.59 2.77
CA ILE A 128 9.14 8.57 1.51
C ILE A 128 8.59 9.62 0.53
N ILE A 129 7.27 9.67 0.34
CA ILE A 129 6.61 10.65 -0.55
C ILE A 129 6.91 12.08 -0.09
N ASP A 130 6.84 12.35 1.20
CA ASP A 130 7.11 13.67 1.75
C ASP A 130 8.58 14.07 1.55
N ASP A 131 9.53 13.13 1.60
CA ASP A 131 10.94 13.42 1.29
C ASP A 131 11.15 13.64 -0.21
N ILE A 132 10.59 12.82 -1.07
CA ILE A 132 10.63 12.99 -2.53
C ILE A 132 10.06 14.37 -2.92
N ASN A 133 8.95 14.79 -2.31
CA ASN A 133 8.32 16.07 -2.58
C ASN A 133 9.19 17.27 -2.21
N ARG A 134 10.11 17.13 -1.22
CA ARG A 134 11.08 18.16 -0.86
C ARG A 134 12.26 18.27 -1.85
N ARG A 135 12.43 17.28 -2.73
CA ARG A 135 13.55 17.21 -3.69
C ARG A 135 13.11 17.69 -5.07
N ASP A 136 13.23 18.98 -5.32
CA ASP A 136 12.79 19.59 -6.59
C ASP A 136 13.50 19.02 -7.82
N SER A 137 14.67 18.40 -7.65
CA SER A 137 15.47 17.83 -8.74
C SER A 137 14.93 16.49 -9.29
N ILE A 138 14.03 15.79 -8.61
CA ILE A 138 13.42 14.55 -9.09
C ILE A 138 12.41 14.87 -10.18
N ASP A 139 12.51 14.21 -11.32
CA ASP A 139 11.64 14.43 -12.46
C ASP A 139 10.37 13.60 -12.38
N PHE A 140 10.50 12.33 -11.99
CA PHE A 140 9.36 11.42 -11.78
C PHE A 140 9.73 10.25 -10.87
N VAL A 141 8.72 9.46 -10.51
CA VAL A 141 8.85 8.30 -9.61
C VAL A 141 8.41 7.03 -10.31
N VAL A 142 9.13 5.93 -10.09
CA VAL A 142 8.73 4.58 -10.50
C VAL A 142 8.51 3.74 -9.25
N HIS A 143 7.31 3.18 -9.08
CA HIS A 143 7.01 2.18 -8.07
C HIS A 143 7.12 0.79 -8.70
N LEU A 144 8.00 -0.06 -8.18
CA LEU A 144 8.39 -1.32 -8.79
C LEU A 144 7.45 -2.50 -8.47
N GLY A 145 6.27 -2.24 -7.92
CA GLY A 145 5.27 -3.27 -7.60
C GLY A 145 5.10 -3.54 -6.12
N ASP A 146 4.20 -4.47 -5.79
CA ASP A 146 3.77 -4.80 -4.45
C ASP A 146 3.23 -3.58 -3.69
N ILE A 147 2.21 -2.96 -4.30
CA ILE A 147 1.48 -1.83 -3.70
C ILE A 147 0.36 -2.28 -2.77
N THR A 148 0.03 -3.57 -2.79
CA THR A 148 -0.99 -4.22 -1.95
C THR A 148 -0.41 -5.45 -1.26
N ASP A 149 -1.09 -5.98 -0.22
CA ASP A 149 -0.74 -7.27 0.38
C ASP A 149 -1.53 -8.42 -0.24
N PHE A 150 -2.79 -8.17 -0.63
CA PHE A 150 -3.73 -9.21 -1.05
C PHE A 150 -4.44 -8.90 -2.38
N GLY A 151 -4.01 -7.90 -3.12
CA GLY A 151 -4.58 -7.52 -4.42
C GLY A 151 -6.02 -7.02 -4.35
N SER A 152 -6.54 -6.67 -3.18
CA SER A 152 -7.91 -6.19 -3.06
C SER A 152 -8.07 -4.78 -3.63
N THR A 153 -9.22 -4.52 -4.25
CA THR A 153 -9.55 -3.19 -4.77
C THR A 153 -9.40 -2.10 -3.71
N GLN A 154 -9.73 -2.41 -2.47
CA GLN A 154 -9.65 -1.43 -1.39
C GLN A 154 -8.19 -1.06 -1.06
N GLU A 155 -7.27 -2.01 -1.07
CA GLU A 155 -5.83 -1.73 -0.90
C GLU A 155 -5.30 -0.87 -2.05
N TYR A 156 -5.66 -1.19 -3.29
CA TYR A 156 -5.36 -0.37 -4.45
C TYR A 156 -5.84 1.09 -4.28
N LEU A 157 -7.07 1.28 -3.78
CA LEU A 157 -7.61 2.62 -3.53
C LEU A 157 -6.85 3.35 -2.41
N TRP A 158 -6.46 2.65 -1.35
CA TRP A 158 -5.69 3.24 -0.26
C TRP A 158 -4.29 3.66 -0.71
N THR A 159 -3.57 2.78 -1.39
CA THR A 159 -2.22 3.11 -1.88
C THR A 159 -2.26 4.22 -2.92
N ARG A 160 -3.22 4.19 -3.87
CA ARG A 160 -3.43 5.28 -4.81
C ARG A 160 -3.59 6.62 -4.11
N LYS A 161 -4.43 6.68 -3.06
CA LYS A 161 -4.63 7.91 -2.28
C LYS A 161 -3.33 8.44 -1.65
N LYS A 162 -2.40 7.54 -1.29
CA LYS A 162 -1.07 7.95 -0.82
C LYS A 162 -0.22 8.47 -1.97
N MET A 163 -0.15 7.73 -3.07
CA MET A 163 0.61 8.11 -4.26
C MET A 163 0.14 9.42 -4.89
N GLU A 164 -1.14 9.76 -4.82
CA GLU A 164 -1.71 11.05 -5.25
C GLU A 164 -1.15 12.26 -4.49
N ARG A 165 -0.46 12.06 -3.35
CA ARG A 165 0.27 13.13 -2.63
C ARG A 165 1.59 13.51 -3.27
N LEU A 166 2.12 12.69 -4.18
CA LEU A 166 3.30 13.06 -4.95
C LEU A 166 3.03 14.31 -5.80
N ASN A 167 3.91 15.30 -5.70
CA ASN A 167 3.90 16.48 -6.58
C ASN A 167 4.67 16.23 -7.88
N LYS A 168 5.12 15.01 -8.12
CA LYS A 168 5.81 14.52 -9.31
C LYS A 168 4.93 13.47 -10.01
N PRO A 169 4.98 13.40 -11.35
CA PRO A 169 4.33 12.29 -12.05
C PRO A 169 4.98 10.95 -11.64
N HIS A 170 4.19 9.90 -11.63
CA HIS A 170 4.67 8.57 -11.23
C HIS A 170 4.05 7.47 -12.07
N VAL A 171 4.77 6.37 -12.24
CA VAL A 171 4.26 5.12 -12.79
C VAL A 171 4.35 4.02 -11.74
N VAL A 172 3.43 3.08 -11.81
CA VAL A 172 3.33 1.96 -10.88
C VAL A 172 3.36 0.67 -11.68
N MET A 173 4.27 -0.23 -11.35
CA MET A 173 4.32 -1.59 -11.87
C MET A 173 3.48 -2.52 -10.99
N GLN A 174 3.15 -3.69 -11.51
CA GLN A 174 2.47 -4.73 -10.76
C GLN A 174 3.51 -5.66 -10.13
N GLY A 175 3.40 -5.93 -8.82
CA GLY A 175 4.12 -6.98 -8.12
C GLY A 175 3.27 -8.25 -7.96
N ASN A 176 3.83 -9.30 -7.35
CA ASN A 176 3.14 -10.57 -7.20
C ASN A 176 1.97 -10.49 -6.22
N HIS A 177 2.10 -9.75 -5.12
CA HIS A 177 0.99 -9.52 -4.20
C HIS A 177 -0.17 -8.75 -4.85
N ASP A 178 0.12 -7.92 -5.83
CA ASP A 178 -0.86 -7.16 -6.60
C ASP A 178 -1.69 -8.03 -7.54
N CYS A 179 -1.24 -9.26 -7.84
CA CYS A 179 -1.95 -10.21 -8.69
C CYS A 179 -3.01 -11.01 -7.93
N LEU A 180 -2.95 -11.06 -6.60
CA LEU A 180 -3.80 -11.92 -5.78
C LEU A 180 -5.29 -11.57 -5.91
N GLY A 181 -6.15 -12.58 -5.77
CA GLY A 181 -7.59 -12.39 -5.80
C GLY A 181 -8.10 -11.77 -7.11
N THR A 182 -8.60 -10.54 -7.05
CA THR A 182 -9.04 -9.75 -8.20
C THR A 182 -8.06 -8.66 -8.61
N GLY A 183 -6.83 -8.76 -8.11
CA GLY A 183 -5.80 -7.73 -8.26
C GLY A 183 -5.43 -7.42 -9.71
N ASN A 184 -5.36 -8.44 -10.57
CA ASN A 184 -5.10 -8.24 -12.00
C ASN A 184 -6.14 -7.33 -12.66
N GLU A 185 -7.43 -7.54 -12.35
CA GLU A 185 -8.49 -6.65 -12.85
C GLU A 185 -8.41 -5.24 -12.24
N ALA A 186 -8.14 -5.14 -10.95
CA ALA A 186 -8.01 -3.87 -10.27
C ALA A 186 -6.83 -3.05 -10.81
N TYR A 187 -5.67 -3.69 -10.99
CA TYR A 187 -4.49 -3.09 -11.57
C TYR A 187 -4.78 -2.59 -12.99
N ALA A 188 -5.28 -3.47 -13.86
CA ALA A 188 -5.56 -3.13 -15.26
C ALA A 188 -6.53 -1.93 -15.39
N LYS A 189 -7.54 -1.85 -14.54
CA LYS A 189 -8.47 -0.72 -14.52
C LYS A 189 -7.83 0.58 -14.00
N MET A 190 -6.98 0.49 -12.97
CA MET A 190 -6.39 1.66 -12.31
C MET A 190 -5.15 2.17 -13.05
N TYR A 191 -4.25 1.28 -13.41
CA TYR A 191 -2.93 1.62 -13.94
C TYR A 191 -2.76 1.32 -15.43
N GLY A 192 -3.44 0.31 -15.98
CA GLY A 192 -3.36 -0.08 -17.38
C GLY A 192 -2.60 -1.39 -17.58
N ASN A 193 -1.82 -1.47 -18.68
CA ASN A 193 -1.08 -2.68 -19.02
C ASN A 193 0.04 -3.00 -18.03
N ASN A 194 0.35 -4.29 -17.86
CA ASN A 194 1.44 -4.78 -17.01
C ASN A 194 2.81 -4.57 -17.64
N ASP A 195 2.89 -4.78 -18.98
CA ASP A 195 4.06 -4.47 -19.77
C ASP A 195 3.83 -3.13 -20.48
N PHE A 196 4.74 -2.19 -20.29
CA PHE A 196 4.67 -0.88 -20.93
C PHE A 196 6.05 -0.24 -21.05
N SER A 197 6.18 0.70 -21.97
CA SER A 197 7.39 1.50 -22.13
C SER A 197 7.06 2.95 -22.38
N PHE A 198 8.01 3.84 -22.11
CA PHE A 198 7.92 5.26 -22.42
C PHE A 198 9.32 5.89 -22.55
N VAL A 199 9.38 7.13 -23.05
CA VAL A 199 10.64 7.83 -23.25
C VAL A 199 10.67 9.10 -22.42
N ALA A 200 11.61 9.21 -21.49
CA ALA A 200 11.89 10.41 -20.70
C ALA A 200 13.17 11.08 -21.20
N GLY A 201 13.03 12.16 -21.93
CA GLY A 201 14.16 12.79 -22.62
C GLY A 201 14.74 11.87 -23.69
N ARG A 202 15.99 11.41 -23.49
CA ARG A 202 16.64 10.45 -24.39
C ARG A 202 16.80 9.05 -23.76
N ILE A 203 16.00 8.75 -22.75
CA ILE A 203 16.07 7.51 -22.00
C ILE A 203 14.75 6.76 -22.18
N LYS A 204 14.80 5.53 -22.69
CA LYS A 204 13.67 4.62 -22.73
C LYS A 204 13.58 3.84 -21.43
N ILE A 205 12.43 3.85 -20.82
CA ILE A 205 12.10 3.04 -19.65
C ILE A 205 11.19 1.91 -20.12
N VAL A 206 11.60 0.67 -19.88
CA VAL A 206 10.85 -0.55 -20.22
C VAL A 206 10.45 -1.22 -18.92
N CYS A 207 9.16 -1.35 -18.69
CA CYS A 207 8.58 -1.98 -17.51
C CYS A 207 8.02 -3.35 -17.91
N LEU A 208 8.53 -4.42 -17.30
CA LEU A 208 8.21 -5.80 -17.63
C LEU A 208 7.44 -6.47 -16.48
N ASN A 209 6.37 -7.15 -16.82
CA ASN A 209 5.76 -8.11 -15.90
C ASN A 209 6.67 -9.35 -15.80
N THR A 210 7.06 -9.70 -14.58
CA THR A 210 7.91 -10.87 -14.30
C THR A 210 7.30 -11.81 -13.25
N ASN A 211 6.04 -11.61 -12.88
CA ASN A 211 5.33 -12.35 -11.84
C ASN A 211 4.74 -13.67 -12.39
N ALA A 212 5.57 -14.54 -12.95
CA ALA A 212 5.12 -15.70 -13.73
C ALA A 212 4.31 -16.73 -12.92
N ILE A 213 4.62 -16.92 -11.64
CA ILE A 213 3.92 -17.88 -10.77
C ILE A 213 2.46 -17.47 -10.57
N GLU A 214 2.17 -16.16 -10.48
CA GLU A 214 0.83 -15.67 -10.23
C GLU A 214 -0.15 -15.91 -11.40
N TYR A 215 0.38 -16.28 -12.55
CA TYR A 215 -0.39 -16.63 -13.75
C TYR A 215 -0.38 -18.12 -14.06
N ASP A 216 0.11 -18.97 -13.12
CA ASP A 216 0.23 -20.42 -13.32
C ASP A 216 0.90 -20.81 -14.66
N TYR A 217 1.83 -19.98 -15.13
CA TYR A 217 2.47 -20.09 -16.45
C TYR A 217 1.48 -20.15 -17.63
N SER A 218 0.25 -19.66 -17.44
CA SER A 218 -0.78 -19.61 -18.49
C SER A 218 -0.54 -18.49 -19.52
N GLU A 219 0.30 -17.51 -19.16
CA GLU A 219 0.68 -16.39 -19.99
C GLU A 219 2.20 -16.39 -20.25
N PRO A 220 2.66 -15.80 -21.37
CA PRO A 220 4.08 -15.68 -21.70
C PRO A 220 4.75 -14.59 -20.83
N ILE A 221 5.10 -14.93 -19.58
CA ILE A 221 5.75 -14.01 -18.65
C ILE A 221 7.18 -14.48 -18.37
N PRO A 222 8.22 -13.65 -18.65
CA PRO A 222 8.15 -12.33 -19.33
C PRO A 222 7.68 -12.44 -20.80
N ASP A 223 7.02 -11.40 -21.32
CA ASP A 223 6.59 -11.33 -22.73
C ASP A 223 7.78 -11.00 -23.65
N PHE A 224 8.31 -12.03 -24.29
CA PHE A 224 9.45 -11.88 -25.20
C PHE A 224 9.10 -11.13 -26.49
N ASP A 225 7.86 -11.24 -26.98
CA ASP A 225 7.43 -10.50 -28.16
C ASP A 225 7.36 -8.99 -27.84
N PHE A 226 6.96 -8.63 -26.63
CA PHE A 226 7.04 -7.25 -26.14
C PHE A 226 8.50 -6.80 -26.05
N MET A 227 9.37 -7.60 -25.42
CA MET A 227 10.79 -7.27 -25.29
C MET A 227 11.46 -7.08 -26.65
N GLU A 228 11.17 -7.94 -27.64
CA GLU A 228 11.72 -7.83 -28.97
C GLU A 228 11.27 -6.54 -29.67
N ARG A 229 10.00 -6.20 -29.59
CA ARG A 229 9.48 -4.95 -30.17
C ARG A 229 10.14 -3.72 -29.53
N GLU A 230 10.28 -3.75 -28.20
CA GLU A 230 10.85 -2.62 -27.45
C GLU A 230 12.37 -2.49 -27.60
N ALA A 231 13.07 -3.56 -27.99
CA ALA A 231 14.51 -3.54 -28.29
C ALA A 231 14.86 -2.91 -29.66
N ILE A 232 13.85 -2.60 -30.51
CA ILE A 232 14.08 -1.91 -31.76
C ILE A 232 14.66 -0.53 -31.51
N ALA A 233 15.85 -0.30 -32.01
CA ALA A 233 16.55 0.95 -31.87
C ALA A 233 15.90 2.09 -32.67
N ASP A 234 15.59 3.18 -32.00
CA ASP A 234 15.30 4.46 -32.65
C ASP A 234 16.17 5.54 -32.01
N THR A 235 17.40 5.65 -32.47
CA THR A 235 18.38 6.61 -31.94
C THR A 235 18.03 8.06 -32.21
N THR A 236 16.99 8.34 -32.97
CA THR A 236 16.44 9.69 -33.12
C THR A 236 15.62 10.07 -31.90
N VAL A 237 15.02 9.09 -31.24
CA VAL A 237 14.15 9.28 -30.06
C VAL A 237 14.90 9.03 -28.76
N PHE A 238 15.61 7.90 -28.64
CA PHE A 238 16.35 7.54 -27.42
C PHE A 238 17.69 6.87 -27.75
N ASP A 239 18.63 6.92 -26.83
CA ASP A 239 19.96 6.30 -26.96
C ASP A 239 20.39 5.53 -25.68
N ARG A 240 19.55 5.53 -24.66
CA ARG A 240 19.75 4.82 -23.38
C ARG A 240 18.48 4.11 -22.99
N THR A 241 18.62 2.94 -22.37
CA THR A 241 17.49 2.15 -21.88
C THR A 241 17.70 1.78 -20.41
N ILE A 242 16.63 1.79 -19.65
CA ILE A 242 16.53 1.22 -18.31
C ILE A 242 15.40 0.18 -18.36
N VAL A 243 15.64 -1.00 -17.78
CA VAL A 243 14.61 -2.04 -17.65
C VAL A 243 14.19 -2.16 -16.20
N CYS A 244 12.89 -2.08 -15.95
CA CYS A 244 12.28 -2.23 -14.65
C CYS A 244 11.45 -3.50 -14.61
N MET A 245 11.49 -4.22 -13.49
CA MET A 245 10.71 -5.42 -13.21
C MET A 245 10.37 -5.49 -11.73
N HIS A 246 9.43 -6.34 -11.35
CA HIS A 246 9.22 -6.59 -9.92
C HIS A 246 10.11 -7.69 -9.43
N ALA A 247 9.97 -8.89 -9.96
CA ALA A 247 10.78 -10.05 -9.61
C ALA A 247 12.00 -10.19 -10.54
N ALA A 248 13.20 -10.22 -9.97
CA ALA A 248 14.43 -10.39 -10.75
C ALA A 248 14.68 -11.86 -11.17
N PRO A 249 15.51 -12.13 -12.19
CA PRO A 249 16.00 -13.47 -12.47
C PRO A 249 16.57 -14.15 -11.20
N PHE A 250 16.31 -15.43 -11.07
CA PHE A 250 16.68 -16.32 -9.97
C PHE A 250 15.86 -16.14 -8.68
N SER A 251 14.90 -15.18 -8.63
CA SER A 251 13.90 -15.18 -7.57
C SER A 251 12.87 -16.30 -7.78
N GLU A 252 12.09 -16.62 -6.77
CA GLU A 252 11.05 -17.65 -6.85
C GLU A 252 9.87 -17.26 -7.76
N GLN A 253 9.56 -15.97 -7.83
CA GLN A 253 8.47 -15.45 -8.67
C GLN A 253 8.82 -15.42 -10.17
N PHE A 254 10.11 -15.36 -10.49
CA PHE A 254 10.56 -15.32 -11.88
C PHE A 254 10.46 -16.70 -12.54
N ASN A 255 10.09 -16.75 -13.83
CA ASN A 255 10.18 -18.00 -14.59
C ASN A 255 11.63 -18.37 -14.88
N ASN A 256 12.26 -19.09 -13.96
CA ASN A 256 13.67 -19.45 -14.07
C ASN A 256 14.01 -20.42 -15.22
N ASN A 257 12.99 -21.04 -15.85
CA ASN A 257 13.20 -21.85 -17.05
C ASN A 257 13.61 -21.01 -18.28
N VAL A 258 13.27 -19.71 -18.28
CA VAL A 258 13.55 -18.80 -19.39
C VAL A 258 14.62 -17.75 -19.07
N VAL A 259 15.37 -17.94 -18.00
CA VAL A 259 16.43 -17.00 -17.55
C VAL A 259 17.48 -16.72 -18.65
N LYS A 260 17.85 -17.75 -19.43
CA LYS A 260 18.85 -17.57 -20.51
C LYS A 260 18.31 -16.75 -21.69
N PRO A 261 17.14 -17.07 -22.28
CA PRO A 261 16.54 -16.19 -23.28
C PRO A 261 16.24 -14.80 -22.74
N PHE A 262 15.78 -14.68 -21.49
CA PHE A 262 15.59 -13.37 -20.86
C PHE A 262 16.87 -12.53 -20.87
N ASN A 263 17.99 -13.09 -20.43
CA ASN A 263 19.27 -12.39 -20.48
C ASN A 263 19.68 -12.00 -21.91
N TYR A 264 19.42 -12.86 -22.87
CA TYR A 264 19.67 -12.55 -24.29
C TYR A 264 18.90 -11.30 -24.71
N TYR A 265 17.57 -11.25 -24.47
CA TYR A 265 16.74 -10.10 -24.85
C TYR A 265 17.10 -8.83 -24.05
N ILE A 266 17.42 -8.93 -22.78
CA ILE A 266 17.91 -7.79 -21.97
C ILE A 266 19.11 -7.13 -22.61
N THR A 267 20.07 -7.90 -23.10
CA THR A 267 21.28 -7.37 -23.74
C THR A 267 21.05 -6.77 -25.12
N GLN A 268 19.87 -6.97 -25.71
CA GLN A 268 19.52 -6.36 -27.02
C GLN A 268 18.99 -4.92 -26.86
N PHE A 269 18.62 -4.48 -25.69
CA PHE A 269 18.12 -3.12 -25.52
C PHE A 269 19.20 -2.07 -25.82
N PRO A 270 18.94 -1.11 -26.74
CA PRO A 270 19.92 -0.10 -27.13
C PRO A 270 20.39 0.74 -25.94
N GLY A 271 21.71 0.81 -25.74
CA GLY A 271 22.30 1.62 -24.68
C GLY A 271 21.84 1.27 -23.27
N LEU A 272 21.56 -0.02 -23.01
CA LEU A 272 21.13 -0.48 -21.69
C LEU A 272 22.08 0.01 -20.61
N GLN A 273 21.52 0.69 -19.59
CA GLN A 273 22.27 1.25 -18.48
C GLN A 273 22.29 0.30 -17.29
N PHE A 274 21.14 -0.14 -16.85
CA PHE A 274 20.95 -1.05 -15.71
C PHE A 274 19.52 -1.58 -15.69
N CYS A 275 19.29 -2.54 -14.79
CA CYS A 275 17.96 -3.05 -14.46
C CYS A 275 17.57 -2.65 -13.03
N MET A 276 16.26 -2.44 -12.78
CA MET A 276 15.68 -2.14 -11.48
C MET A 276 14.68 -3.22 -11.08
N TYR A 277 14.67 -3.62 -9.82
CA TYR A 277 13.70 -4.58 -9.30
C TYR A 277 13.36 -4.34 -7.82
N GLY A 278 12.28 -4.96 -7.35
CA GLY A 278 11.81 -4.97 -5.97
C GLY A 278 11.81 -6.36 -5.37
N HIS A 279 10.72 -6.78 -4.74
CA HIS A 279 10.38 -8.13 -4.30
C HIS A 279 11.22 -8.68 -3.13
N GLY A 280 12.53 -8.57 -3.15
CA GLY A 280 13.39 -9.13 -2.10
C GLY A 280 13.44 -8.29 -0.83
N HIS A 281 12.89 -7.07 -0.85
CA HIS A 281 12.85 -6.13 0.28
C HIS A 281 14.22 -5.65 0.76
N HIS A 282 15.27 -5.75 -0.06
CA HIS A 282 16.64 -5.35 0.30
C HIS A 282 17.13 -4.21 -0.60
N THR A 283 18.25 -3.63 -0.22
CA THR A 283 18.95 -2.63 -1.03
C THR A 283 20.26 -3.26 -1.49
N GLU A 284 20.20 -4.01 -2.58
CA GLU A 284 21.31 -4.80 -3.11
C GLU A 284 21.61 -4.46 -4.58
N GLU A 285 22.74 -4.97 -5.08
CA GLU A 285 23.22 -4.79 -6.45
C GLU A 285 23.81 -6.09 -6.94
N HIS A 286 23.36 -6.60 -8.09
CA HIS A 286 23.77 -7.89 -8.61
C HIS A 286 24.15 -7.82 -10.09
N ASP A 287 25.26 -8.41 -10.47
CA ASP A 287 25.54 -8.81 -11.85
C ASP A 287 25.22 -10.31 -11.98
N PHE A 288 23.94 -10.63 -12.15
CA PHE A 288 23.45 -12.01 -12.17
C PHE A 288 24.08 -12.89 -13.26
N PHE A 289 24.58 -12.30 -14.33
CA PHE A 289 25.05 -13.01 -15.51
C PHE A 289 26.55 -12.81 -15.78
N GLY A 290 27.24 -12.00 -14.99
CA GLY A 290 28.67 -11.69 -15.18
C GLY A 290 28.95 -10.95 -16.49
N ASN A 291 27.99 -10.22 -17.01
CA ASN A 291 28.05 -9.52 -18.29
C ASN A 291 28.13 -7.99 -18.18
N GLY A 292 28.24 -7.49 -16.95
CA GLY A 292 28.34 -6.05 -16.63
C GLY A 292 26.99 -5.33 -16.54
N VAL A 293 25.87 -6.01 -16.75
CA VAL A 293 24.53 -5.44 -16.53
C VAL A 293 24.20 -5.55 -15.03
N ILE A 294 24.12 -4.42 -14.36
CA ILE A 294 23.79 -4.37 -12.94
C ILE A 294 22.28 -4.31 -12.72
N TYR A 295 21.81 -5.18 -11.84
CA TYR A 295 20.44 -5.22 -11.35
C TYR A 295 20.40 -4.60 -9.94
N TYR A 296 19.69 -3.51 -9.80
CA TYR A 296 19.55 -2.79 -8.53
C TYR A 296 18.23 -3.13 -7.84
N GLU A 297 18.32 -3.65 -6.64
CA GLU A 297 17.17 -3.91 -5.79
C GLU A 297 16.79 -2.67 -5.00
N VAL A 298 15.50 -2.42 -4.86
CA VAL A 298 14.93 -1.37 -4.03
C VAL A 298 14.24 -2.00 -2.84
N ALA A 299 14.62 -1.58 -1.65
CA ALA A 299 14.05 -2.08 -0.40
C ALA A 299 12.55 -1.76 -0.29
N SER A 300 11.85 -2.56 0.52
CA SER A 300 10.47 -2.28 0.92
C SER A 300 10.33 -0.91 1.59
N ALA A 301 9.23 -0.23 1.32
CA ALA A 301 8.89 1.04 1.97
C ALA A 301 8.90 0.98 3.50
N SER A 302 8.71 -0.20 4.10
CA SER A 302 8.82 -0.42 5.55
C SER A 302 10.18 -0.03 6.15
N LYS A 303 11.21 -0.02 5.33
CA LYS A 303 12.57 0.41 5.73
C LYS A 303 12.79 1.92 5.57
N ARG A 304 11.83 2.66 5.02
CA ARG A 304 11.94 4.07 4.67
C ARG A 304 13.15 4.35 3.80
N GLU A 305 13.42 3.43 2.88
CA GLU A 305 14.54 3.55 1.92
C GLU A 305 13.98 3.67 0.50
N TYR A 306 14.69 4.40 -0.34
CA TYR A 306 14.43 4.44 -1.77
C TYR A 306 15.71 4.82 -2.53
N ARG A 307 15.74 4.63 -3.86
CA ARG A 307 16.90 4.98 -4.67
C ARG A 307 16.60 6.14 -5.59
N ILE A 308 17.59 7.02 -5.78
CA ILE A 308 17.57 8.05 -6.81
C ILE A 308 18.65 7.75 -7.82
N PHE A 309 18.28 7.74 -9.11
CA PHE A 309 19.22 7.63 -10.21
C PHE A 309 19.28 8.94 -10.98
N VAL A 310 20.47 9.37 -11.33
CA VAL A 310 20.73 10.50 -12.23
C VAL A 310 21.36 9.94 -13.48
N ILE A 311 20.63 9.96 -14.59
CA ILE A 311 21.07 9.41 -15.88
C ILE A 311 21.50 10.58 -16.77
N THR A 312 22.72 10.51 -17.31
CA THR A 312 23.34 11.53 -18.14
C THR A 312 23.87 10.91 -19.43
N PRO A 313 24.28 11.70 -20.44
CA PRO A 313 24.97 11.18 -21.62
C PRO A 313 26.28 10.44 -21.33
N LYS A 314 26.87 10.64 -20.15
CA LYS A 314 28.15 10.02 -19.75
C LYS A 314 27.98 8.76 -18.89
N GLY A 315 26.75 8.33 -18.65
CA GLY A 315 26.40 7.22 -17.76
C GLY A 315 25.47 7.67 -16.64
N TYR A 316 25.47 6.95 -15.54
CA TYR A 316 24.56 7.20 -14.44
C TYR A 316 25.28 7.21 -13.08
N SER A 317 24.64 7.80 -12.10
CA SER A 317 24.96 7.65 -10.69
C SER A 317 23.71 7.34 -9.90
N ASN A 318 23.86 6.66 -8.75
CA ASN A 318 22.75 6.39 -7.85
C ASN A 318 23.05 6.80 -6.42
N GLU A 319 21.99 7.05 -5.67
CA GLU A 319 21.98 7.36 -4.24
C GLU A 319 20.93 6.51 -3.56
N VAL A 320 21.27 5.87 -2.45
CA VAL A 320 20.30 5.24 -1.54
C VAL A 320 19.94 6.26 -0.47
N VAL A 321 18.67 6.67 -0.46
CA VAL A 321 18.15 7.58 0.57
C VAL A 321 17.54 6.76 1.70
N ARG A 322 17.88 7.12 2.95
CA ARG A 322 17.37 6.52 4.20
C ARG A 322 16.80 7.62 5.09
N LEU A 323 15.55 7.42 5.58
CA LEU A 323 14.81 8.41 6.38
C LEU A 323 14.79 8.06 7.86
#